data_5ae00f531d9bfe8943d0605e3370b49c
#
_entry.id   5ae00f531d9bfe8943d0605e3370b49c
#
_cell.length_a   1.000
_cell.length_b   1.000
_cell.length_c   1.000
_cell.angle_alpha   90.00
_cell.angle_beta   90.00
_cell.angle_gamma   90.00
#
_symmetry.space_group_name_H-M   'P 1'
#
loop_
_entity.id
_entity.type
_entity.pdbx_description
1 polymer ?
#
loop_
_entity_poly.entity_id
_entity_poly.type
_entity_poly.pdbx_seq_one_letter_code
_entity_poly.pdbx_strand_id
1 'polypeptide(L)'
;AFSFTDKVYDFKWKDDFAAARNFAFSRGTGDYLFWLDADDVVRQEERRKLMDLKRQLDDERPDVVMLKYAVGYDGDSAPSFFFYRERLLRRCGKAVWKGRIHEAVEPFGKVVREDIMIEHRKVGTGDPDRNLRIFEQMLREKGKLSPRDQYYYGKELYYHRRYRDAAS
;
A
#
# COMPACT_ATOMS: atom_id res chain seq x y z
N ALA A 1 8.91 -12.14 -13.03
CA ALA A 1 9.71 -10.93 -12.78
C ALA A 1 10.98 -10.93 -13.61
N PHE A 2 11.73 -12.05 -13.65
CA PHE A 2 13.01 -12.15 -14.37
C PHE A 2 12.94 -11.87 -15.89
N SER A 3 11.77 -11.95 -16.50
CA SER A 3 11.60 -11.59 -17.93
C SER A 3 11.58 -10.08 -18.20
N PHE A 4 11.48 -9.24 -17.16
CA PHE A 4 11.35 -7.78 -17.29
C PHE A 4 12.47 -7.02 -16.58
N THR A 5 13.12 -7.63 -15.58
CA THR A 5 14.19 -7.00 -14.79
C THR A 5 15.05 -8.06 -14.12
N ASP A 6 16.33 -7.76 -13.99
CA ASP A 6 17.33 -8.49 -13.19
C ASP A 6 17.39 -7.98 -11.73
N LYS A 7 16.73 -6.85 -11.43
CA LYS A 7 16.69 -6.25 -10.08
C LYS A 7 15.60 -6.90 -9.22
N VAL A 8 15.82 -8.15 -8.88
CA VAL A 8 14.98 -8.94 -8.01
C VAL A 8 15.70 -9.15 -6.68
N TYR A 9 15.03 -8.85 -5.57
CA TYR A 9 15.60 -8.90 -4.24
C TYR A 9 14.74 -9.74 -3.31
N ASP A 10 15.34 -10.64 -2.57
CA ASP A 10 14.66 -11.43 -1.55
C ASP A 10 14.54 -10.64 -0.25
N PHE A 11 13.37 -10.72 0.36
CA PHE A 11 13.12 -10.19 1.69
C PHE A 11 12.59 -11.30 2.59
N LYS A 12 13.33 -11.62 3.66
CA LYS A 12 12.84 -12.58 4.65
C LYS A 12 11.64 -11.99 5.38
N TRP A 13 10.47 -12.62 5.21
CA TRP A 13 9.24 -12.19 5.84
C TRP A 13 9.35 -12.15 7.37
N LYS A 14 8.85 -11.08 7.99
CA LYS A 14 8.96 -10.78 9.43
C LYS A 14 7.62 -10.38 10.04
N ASP A 15 6.51 -10.73 9.41
CA ASP A 15 5.17 -10.27 9.80
C ASP A 15 5.07 -8.73 9.91
N ASP A 16 5.68 -8.05 8.94
CA ASP A 16 5.77 -6.58 8.89
C ASP A 16 5.79 -6.10 7.43
N PHE A 17 4.64 -5.62 6.95
CA PHE A 17 4.50 -5.11 5.59
C PHE A 17 5.28 -3.81 5.39
N ALA A 18 5.30 -2.92 6.40
CA ALA A 18 6.08 -1.68 6.29
C ALA A 18 7.58 -1.98 6.15
N ALA A 19 8.09 -2.98 6.86
CA ALA A 19 9.49 -3.39 6.72
C ALA A 19 9.79 -3.91 5.31
N ALA A 20 8.90 -4.72 4.72
CA ALA A 20 9.05 -5.21 3.35
C ALA A 20 9.01 -4.07 2.32
N ARG A 21 8.08 -3.13 2.45
CA ARG A 21 7.98 -1.96 1.56
C ARG A 21 9.17 -1.01 1.72
N ASN A 22 9.62 -0.75 2.93
CA ASN A 22 10.81 0.06 3.18
C ASN A 22 12.07 -0.59 2.60
N PHE A 23 12.19 -1.92 2.69
CA PHE A 23 13.26 -2.65 2.02
C PHE A 23 13.19 -2.46 0.49
N ALA A 24 12.02 -2.63 -0.12
CA ALA A 24 11.84 -2.38 -1.56
C ALA A 24 12.19 -0.93 -1.93
N PHE A 25 11.74 0.06 -1.15
CA PHE A 25 12.03 1.47 -1.36
C PHE A 25 13.53 1.78 -1.26
N SER A 26 14.26 1.10 -0.37
CA SER A 26 15.72 1.26 -0.25
C SER A 26 16.49 0.82 -1.50
N ARG A 27 15.88 0.02 -2.37
CA ARG A 27 16.47 -0.44 -3.63
C ARG A 27 16.18 0.47 -4.81
N GLY A 28 15.22 1.40 -4.64
CA GLY A 28 14.91 2.38 -5.67
C GLY A 28 16.00 3.43 -5.83
N THR A 29 16.38 3.73 -7.08
CA THR A 29 17.45 4.68 -7.43
C THR A 29 16.95 5.90 -8.18
N GLY A 30 15.68 5.91 -8.65
CA GLY A 30 15.06 7.05 -9.33
C GLY A 30 14.73 8.20 -8.40
N ASP A 31 14.32 9.34 -8.96
CA ASP A 31 13.90 10.52 -8.20
C ASP A 31 12.56 10.32 -7.50
N TYR A 32 11.73 9.45 -8.07
CA TYR A 32 10.45 9.01 -7.51
C TYR A 32 10.42 7.50 -7.31
N LEU A 33 9.74 7.10 -6.25
CA LEU A 33 9.42 5.71 -5.93
C LEU A 33 7.96 5.48 -6.30
N PHE A 34 7.71 4.64 -7.29
CA PHE A 34 6.38 4.18 -7.67
C PHE A 34 6.20 2.73 -7.21
N TRP A 35 5.16 2.45 -6.46
CA TRP A 35 4.92 1.12 -5.94
C TRP A 35 3.61 0.51 -6.45
N LEU A 36 3.65 -0.78 -6.67
CA LEU A 36 2.52 -1.62 -7.04
C LEU A 36 2.59 -2.92 -6.25
N ASP A 37 1.44 -3.44 -5.89
CA ASP A 37 1.32 -4.80 -5.38
C ASP A 37 1.29 -5.80 -6.55
N ALA A 38 1.59 -7.08 -6.30
CA ALA A 38 1.68 -8.09 -7.36
C ALA A 38 0.33 -8.36 -8.05
N ASP A 39 -0.76 -8.01 -7.41
CA ASP A 39 -2.14 -8.11 -7.89
C ASP A 39 -2.74 -6.75 -8.30
N ASP A 40 -1.91 -5.71 -8.40
CA ASP A 40 -2.31 -4.43 -8.96
C ASP A 40 -2.23 -4.46 -10.49
N VAL A 41 -3.25 -3.91 -11.14
CA VAL A 41 -3.35 -3.79 -12.59
C VAL A 41 -3.45 -2.33 -13.00
N VAL A 42 -2.60 -1.93 -13.94
CA VAL A 42 -2.65 -0.63 -14.60
C VAL A 42 -3.08 -0.85 -16.04
N ARG A 43 -4.30 -0.42 -16.41
CA ARG A 43 -4.81 -0.57 -17.77
C ARG A 43 -4.02 0.26 -18.78
N GLN A 44 -4.14 -0.07 -20.07
CA GLN A 44 -3.34 0.58 -21.12
C GLN A 44 -3.58 2.10 -21.18
N GLU A 45 -4.82 2.54 -21.01
CA GLU A 45 -5.18 3.96 -20.95
C GLU A 45 -4.52 4.68 -19.77
N GLU A 46 -4.51 4.04 -18.61
CA GLU A 46 -3.89 4.58 -17.39
C GLU A 46 -2.34 4.61 -17.49
N ARG A 47 -1.75 3.64 -18.20
CA ARG A 47 -0.31 3.67 -18.51
C ARG A 47 0.08 4.89 -19.36
N ARG A 48 -0.78 5.31 -20.32
CA ARG A 48 -0.54 6.52 -21.10
C ARG A 48 -0.53 7.76 -20.21
N LYS A 49 -1.54 7.90 -19.35
CA LYS A 49 -1.60 8.99 -18.35
C LYS A 49 -0.36 9.01 -17.43
N LEU A 50 0.11 7.83 -16.98
CA LEU A 50 1.34 7.72 -16.17
C LEU A 50 2.57 8.21 -16.93
N MET A 51 2.67 7.93 -18.23
CA MET A 51 3.78 8.41 -19.06
C MET A 51 3.74 9.93 -19.25
N ASP A 52 2.55 10.50 -19.36
CA ASP A 52 2.38 11.95 -19.45
C ASP A 52 2.69 12.62 -18.10
N LEU A 53 2.20 12.06 -16.99
CA LEU A 53 2.54 12.49 -15.65
C LEU A 53 4.06 12.51 -15.43
N LYS A 54 4.76 11.45 -15.86
CA LYS A 54 6.22 11.38 -15.72
C LYS A 54 6.94 12.58 -16.32
N ARG A 55 6.45 13.13 -17.45
CA ARG A 55 7.03 14.32 -18.07
C ARG A 55 6.78 15.58 -17.24
N GLN A 56 5.64 15.65 -16.55
CA GLN A 56 5.27 16.79 -15.70
C GLN A 56 6.00 16.80 -14.36
N LEU A 57 6.44 15.62 -13.87
CA LEU A 57 7.15 15.51 -12.58
C LEU A 57 8.44 16.34 -12.52
N ASP A 58 9.12 16.54 -13.64
CA ASP A 58 10.36 17.33 -13.71
C ASP A 58 10.10 18.82 -13.47
N ASP A 59 8.95 19.33 -13.93
CA ASP A 59 8.57 20.74 -13.81
C ASP A 59 7.89 21.02 -12.46
N GLU A 60 6.88 20.23 -12.11
CA GLU A 60 6.04 20.48 -10.95
C GLU A 60 6.65 20.03 -9.63
N ARG A 61 7.49 19.03 -9.64
CA ARG A 61 8.19 18.41 -8.51
C ARG A 61 7.31 18.20 -7.26
N PRO A 62 6.16 17.54 -7.37
CA PRO A 62 5.38 17.20 -6.19
C PRO A 62 6.18 16.25 -5.28
N ASP A 63 5.91 16.31 -3.97
CA ASP A 63 6.52 15.37 -3.03
C ASP A 63 5.77 14.04 -2.98
N VAL A 64 4.45 14.11 -3.16
CA VAL A 64 3.55 12.94 -3.17
C VAL A 64 2.52 13.10 -4.27
N VAL A 65 2.37 12.07 -5.10
CA VAL A 65 1.27 11.96 -6.05
C VAL A 65 0.30 10.87 -5.59
N MET A 66 -0.93 11.28 -5.35
CA MET A 66 -2.04 10.41 -4.97
C MET A 66 -2.75 9.95 -6.24
N LEU A 67 -2.87 8.63 -6.43
CA LEU A 67 -3.60 8.02 -7.52
C LEU A 67 -4.84 7.31 -7.01
N LYS A 68 -5.84 7.13 -7.86
CA LYS A 68 -7.04 6.35 -7.56
C LYS A 68 -6.68 4.87 -7.41
N TYR A 69 -7.16 4.25 -6.36
CA TYR A 69 -6.99 2.84 -6.08
C TYR A 69 -8.36 2.16 -6.00
N ALA A 70 -8.70 1.38 -7.01
CA ALA A 70 -9.98 0.69 -7.11
C ALA A 70 -9.92 -0.66 -6.41
N VAL A 71 -10.84 -0.90 -5.48
CA VAL A 71 -10.92 -2.12 -4.66
C VAL A 71 -12.29 -2.78 -4.68
N GLY A 72 -13.31 -2.10 -5.20
CA GLY A 72 -14.65 -2.63 -5.38
C GLY A 72 -15.03 -2.67 -6.85
N TYR A 73 -15.77 -3.69 -7.27
CA TYR A 73 -16.18 -3.89 -8.66
C TYR A 73 -17.63 -4.33 -8.72
N ASP A 74 -18.36 -3.81 -9.71
CA ASP A 74 -19.71 -4.28 -10.06
C ASP A 74 -19.58 -5.33 -11.17
N GLY A 75 -19.62 -6.60 -10.79
CA GLY A 75 -19.33 -7.69 -11.69
C GLY A 75 -17.86 -7.66 -12.16
N ASP A 76 -17.62 -8.09 -13.43
CA ASP A 76 -16.26 -8.22 -13.96
C ASP A 76 -15.68 -6.94 -14.59
N SER A 77 -16.43 -5.84 -14.63
CA SER A 77 -16.11 -4.83 -15.64
C SER A 77 -15.73 -3.45 -15.13
N ALA A 78 -16.40 -2.86 -14.15
CA ALA A 78 -16.12 -1.47 -13.77
C ALA A 78 -15.81 -1.32 -12.29
N PRO A 79 -14.81 -0.49 -11.93
CA PRO A 79 -14.59 -0.13 -10.53
C PRO A 79 -15.80 0.63 -9.97
N SER A 80 -16.44 0.09 -8.92
CA SER A 80 -17.55 0.71 -8.20
C SER A 80 -17.12 1.52 -7.00
N PHE A 81 -15.93 1.21 -6.47
CA PHE A 81 -15.37 1.92 -5.32
C PHE A 81 -13.86 2.11 -5.47
N PHE A 82 -13.42 3.34 -5.26
CA PHE A 82 -12.00 3.70 -5.20
C PHE A 82 -11.75 4.75 -4.12
N PHE A 83 -10.49 4.85 -3.72
CA PHE A 83 -9.98 5.94 -2.89
C PHE A 83 -8.57 6.34 -3.36
N TYR A 84 -8.10 7.50 -2.92
CA TYR A 84 -6.76 7.94 -3.28
C TYR A 84 -5.70 7.30 -2.38
N ARG A 85 -4.62 6.80 -3.00
CA ARG A 85 -3.44 6.28 -2.33
C ARG A 85 -2.18 7.00 -2.82
N GLU A 86 -1.24 7.14 -1.92
CA GLU A 86 0.10 7.66 -2.16
C GLU A 86 0.90 6.67 -3.03
N ARG A 87 0.91 6.87 -4.34
CA ARG A 87 1.51 5.90 -5.28
C ARG A 87 2.87 6.31 -5.80
N LEU A 88 3.12 7.61 -6.03
CA LEU A 88 4.45 8.11 -6.34
C LEU A 88 4.91 9.01 -5.20
N LEU A 89 6.12 8.75 -4.73
CA LEU A 89 6.71 9.48 -3.62
C LEU A 89 8.12 9.93 -4.01
N ARG A 90 8.42 11.21 -3.82
CA ARG A 90 9.74 11.74 -4.09
C ARG A 90 10.77 11.09 -3.15
N ARG A 91 11.87 10.59 -3.72
CA ARG A 91 12.95 9.93 -2.97
C ARG A 91 13.81 10.96 -2.24
N CYS A 92 13.35 11.45 -1.11
CA CYS A 92 14.01 12.47 -0.28
C CYS A 92 14.21 12.03 1.19
N GLY A 93 14.12 10.73 1.47
CA GLY A 93 14.25 10.18 2.83
C GLY A 93 12.99 10.30 3.70
N LYS A 94 11.94 11.00 3.25
CA LYS A 94 10.67 11.16 3.99
C LYS A 94 9.63 10.08 3.66
N ALA A 95 9.78 9.40 2.52
CA ALA A 95 8.89 8.32 2.10
C ALA A 95 9.16 7.04 2.90
N VAL A 96 8.64 6.99 4.12
CA VAL A 96 8.83 5.87 5.05
C VAL A 96 7.48 5.25 5.40
N TRP A 97 7.35 3.96 5.14
CA TRP A 97 6.18 3.17 5.50
C TRP A 97 6.14 2.91 6.99
N LYS A 98 4.96 3.06 7.59
CA LYS A 98 4.70 2.83 9.02
C LYS A 98 3.52 1.88 9.19
N GLY A 99 3.61 1.04 10.23
CA GLY A 99 2.58 0.03 10.56
C GLY A 99 2.92 -1.35 10.01
N ARG A 100 2.89 -2.38 10.85
CA ARG A 100 3.13 -3.77 10.40
C ARG A 100 2.04 -4.27 9.46
N ILE A 101 0.80 -3.78 9.68
CA ILE A 101 -0.39 -4.06 8.86
C ILE A 101 -1.09 -2.75 8.57
N HIS A 102 -1.85 -2.71 7.47
CA HIS A 102 -2.48 -1.48 6.99
C HIS A 102 -1.47 -0.34 6.87
N GLU A 103 -0.28 -0.68 6.45
CA GLU A 103 0.85 0.22 6.34
C GLU A 103 0.53 1.40 5.42
N ALA A 104 1.06 2.55 5.78
CA ALA A 104 0.89 3.78 5.02
C ALA A 104 2.15 4.65 5.12
N VAL A 105 2.34 5.49 4.11
CA VAL A 105 3.25 6.62 4.17
C VAL A 105 2.42 7.86 4.48
N GLU A 106 2.79 8.61 5.51
CA GLU A 106 2.18 9.91 5.76
C GLU A 106 2.53 10.86 4.61
N PRO A 107 1.53 11.43 3.91
CA PRO A 107 1.81 12.42 2.88
C PRO A 107 2.62 13.60 3.44
N PHE A 108 3.56 14.09 2.64
CA PHE A 108 4.46 15.16 3.05
C PHE A 108 4.68 16.15 1.90
N GLY A 109 4.99 17.41 2.22
CA GLY A 109 5.30 18.44 1.26
C GLY A 109 4.17 18.78 0.29
N LYS A 110 4.50 18.99 -0.99
CA LYS A 110 3.52 19.26 -2.05
C LYS A 110 2.83 17.95 -2.44
N VAL A 111 1.54 17.83 -2.13
CA VAL A 111 0.71 16.68 -2.47
C VAL A 111 -0.22 17.04 -3.62
N VAL A 112 -0.19 16.24 -4.68
CA VAL A 112 -1.09 16.38 -5.83
C VAL A 112 -1.95 15.13 -5.99
N ARG A 113 -3.10 15.26 -6.65
CA ARG A 113 -3.99 14.14 -6.98
C ARG A 113 -4.15 14.07 -8.48
N GLU A 114 -3.98 12.87 -9.02
CA GLU A 114 -4.11 12.62 -10.45
C GLU A 114 -5.25 11.66 -10.76
N ASP A 115 -5.91 11.90 -11.89
CA ASP A 115 -6.97 11.02 -12.40
C ASP A 115 -6.38 9.82 -13.14
N ILE A 116 -5.61 9.03 -12.40
CA ILE A 116 -5.00 7.79 -12.87
C ILE A 116 -5.45 6.67 -11.94
N MET A 117 -5.95 5.58 -12.52
CA MET A 117 -6.52 4.48 -11.75
C MET A 117 -5.59 3.26 -11.73
N ILE A 118 -5.38 2.73 -10.54
CA ILE A 118 -4.75 1.43 -10.31
C ILE A 118 -5.83 0.50 -9.75
N GLU A 119 -6.01 -0.65 -10.36
CA GLU A 119 -7.01 -1.63 -9.97
C GLU A 119 -6.38 -2.72 -9.11
N HIS A 120 -6.95 -2.98 -7.94
CA HIS A 120 -6.58 -4.12 -7.11
C HIS A 120 -7.38 -5.35 -7.58
N ARG A 121 -6.71 -6.30 -8.21
CA ARG A 121 -7.30 -7.54 -8.71
C ARG A 121 -6.86 -8.72 -7.85
N LYS A 122 -7.43 -8.78 -6.63
CA LYS A 122 -7.06 -9.81 -5.65
C LYS A 122 -7.07 -11.21 -6.26
N VAL A 123 -5.94 -11.89 -6.18
CA VAL A 123 -5.76 -13.27 -6.64
C VAL A 123 -5.74 -14.21 -5.43
N GLY A 124 -6.73 -15.09 -5.36
CA GLY A 124 -6.83 -16.09 -4.29
C GLY A 124 -7.39 -15.55 -2.96
N THR A 125 -7.49 -16.43 -1.98
CA THR A 125 -8.14 -16.13 -0.69
C THR A 125 -7.15 -15.64 0.38
N GLY A 126 -5.85 -15.85 0.18
CA GLY A 126 -4.84 -15.51 1.19
C GLY A 126 -5.01 -16.30 2.49
N ASP A 127 -4.23 -15.95 3.51
CA ASP A 127 -4.37 -16.45 4.87
C ASP A 127 -5.30 -15.51 5.66
N PRO A 128 -6.53 -15.96 6.01
CA PRO A 128 -7.52 -15.11 6.67
C PRO A 128 -7.08 -14.68 8.08
N ASP A 129 -6.25 -15.48 8.75
CA ASP A 129 -5.86 -15.25 10.14
C ASP A 129 -4.57 -14.42 10.26
N ARG A 130 -3.89 -14.14 9.15
CA ARG A 130 -2.59 -13.46 9.14
C ARG A 130 -2.61 -12.14 9.92
N ASN A 131 -3.57 -11.29 9.62
CA ASN A 131 -3.63 -9.96 10.25
C ASN A 131 -3.90 -10.06 11.74
N LEU A 132 -4.82 -10.93 12.14
CA LEU A 132 -5.13 -11.18 13.56
C LEU A 132 -3.87 -11.63 14.31
N ARG A 133 -3.15 -12.63 13.78
CA ARG A 133 -1.90 -13.14 14.40
C ARG A 133 -0.87 -12.03 14.56
N ILE A 134 -0.70 -11.16 13.56
CA ILE A 134 0.27 -10.07 13.62
C ILE A 134 -0.12 -9.06 14.71
N PHE A 135 -1.39 -8.69 14.83
CA PHE A 135 -1.85 -7.79 15.90
C PHE A 135 -1.65 -8.41 17.29
N GLU A 136 -1.99 -9.67 17.46
CA GLU A 136 -1.78 -10.38 18.72
C GLU A 136 -0.29 -10.47 19.08
N GLN A 137 0.58 -10.68 18.10
CA GLN A 137 2.02 -10.62 18.30
C GLN A 137 2.48 -9.22 18.71
N MET A 138 2.02 -8.17 18.03
CA MET A 138 2.35 -6.78 18.38
C MET A 138 1.92 -6.47 19.82
N LEU A 139 0.75 -6.94 20.24
CA LEU A 139 0.25 -6.73 21.60
C LEU A 139 1.13 -7.47 22.64
N ARG A 140 1.54 -8.71 22.35
CA ARG A 140 2.46 -9.47 23.22
C ARG A 140 3.82 -8.79 23.34
N GLU A 141 4.36 -8.26 22.24
CA GLU A 141 5.69 -7.61 22.21
C GLU A 141 5.72 -6.25 22.89
N LYS A 142 4.67 -5.45 22.73
CA LYS A 142 4.65 -4.04 23.14
C LYS A 142 3.79 -3.75 24.37
N GLY A 143 2.97 -4.72 24.79
CA GLY A 143 2.00 -4.55 25.88
C GLY A 143 0.80 -3.65 25.54
N LYS A 144 0.91 -2.82 24.48
CA LYS A 144 -0.16 -1.94 23.99
C LYS A 144 -0.01 -1.68 22.50
N LEU A 145 -1.14 -1.39 21.86
CA LEU A 145 -1.21 -0.96 20.47
C LEU A 145 -1.40 0.55 20.38
N SER A 146 -1.00 1.15 19.27
CA SER A 146 -1.37 2.54 18.96
C SER A 146 -2.90 2.65 18.77
N PRO A 147 -3.51 3.85 18.94
CA PRO A 147 -4.96 4.02 18.69
C PRO A 147 -5.40 3.54 17.30
N ARG A 148 -4.56 3.77 16.28
CA ARG A 148 -4.80 3.28 14.92
C ARG A 148 -4.77 1.75 14.85
N ASP A 149 -3.77 1.12 15.45
CA ASP A 149 -3.66 -0.34 15.47
C ASP A 149 -4.77 -0.98 16.29
N GLN A 150 -5.22 -0.35 17.40
CA GLN A 150 -6.37 -0.80 18.18
C GLN A 150 -7.65 -0.82 17.33
N TYR A 151 -7.89 0.23 16.55
CA TYR A 151 -9.05 0.28 15.66
C TYR A 151 -9.03 -0.88 14.65
N TYR A 152 -7.91 -1.11 13.98
CA TYR A 152 -7.80 -2.21 13.02
C TYR A 152 -7.84 -3.58 13.68
N TYR A 153 -7.25 -3.73 14.86
CA TYR A 153 -7.32 -4.97 15.64
C TYR A 153 -8.76 -5.28 16.05
N GLY A 154 -9.50 -4.29 16.52
CA GLY A 154 -10.94 -4.44 16.81
C GLY A 154 -11.75 -4.90 15.58
N LYS A 155 -11.44 -4.35 14.39
CA LYS A 155 -12.05 -4.82 13.13
C LYS A 155 -11.69 -6.28 12.81
N GLU A 156 -10.45 -6.68 12.96
CA GLU A 156 -10.04 -8.08 12.75
C GLU A 156 -10.75 -9.03 13.73
N LEU A 157 -10.81 -8.67 15.01
CA LEU A 157 -11.56 -9.42 16.01
C LEU A 157 -13.04 -9.57 15.63
N TYR A 158 -13.65 -8.49 15.14
CA TYR A 158 -15.04 -8.51 14.67
C TYR A 158 -15.22 -9.45 13.46
N TYR A 159 -14.36 -9.43 12.47
CA TYR A 159 -14.41 -10.32 11.32
C TYR A 159 -14.21 -11.80 11.70
N HIS A 160 -13.44 -12.06 12.76
CA HIS A 160 -13.25 -13.38 13.36
C HIS A 160 -14.36 -13.76 14.37
N ARG A 161 -15.44 -12.98 14.45
CA ARG A 161 -16.60 -13.18 15.35
C ARG A 161 -16.23 -13.16 16.85
N ARG A 162 -15.09 -12.59 17.19
CA ARG A 162 -14.64 -12.35 18.57
C ARG A 162 -15.22 -11.04 19.10
N TYR A 163 -16.55 -10.92 19.09
CA TYR A 163 -17.24 -9.66 19.35
C TYR A 163 -17.00 -9.08 20.74
N ARG A 164 -16.84 -9.94 21.76
CA ARG A 164 -16.56 -9.47 23.13
C ARG A 164 -15.19 -8.82 23.22
N ASP A 165 -14.19 -9.45 22.60
CA ASP A 165 -12.82 -8.92 22.58
C ASP A 165 -12.72 -7.65 21.73
N ALA A 166 -13.53 -7.54 20.67
CA ALA A 166 -13.57 -6.35 19.81
C ALA A 166 -14.21 -5.12 20.51
N ALA A 167 -15.02 -5.32 21.56
CA ALA A 167 -15.71 -4.28 22.30
C ALA A 167 -14.96 -3.84 23.58
N SER A 168 -13.90 -4.53 23.94
CA SER A 168 -13.06 -4.24 25.11
C SER A 168 -11.86 -3.38 24.79
#